data_0ef11eb8d1d8100e8fcd1d121da96024
#
_entry.id   0ef11eb8d1d8100e8fcd1d121da96024
#
_cell.length_a   1.000
_cell.length_b   1.000
_cell.length_c   1.000
_cell.angle_alpha   90.00
_cell.angle_beta   90.00
_cell.angle_gamma   90.00
#
_symmetry.space_group_name_H-M   'P 1'
#
loop_
_entity.id
_entity.type
_entity.pdbx_description
1 polymer ?
#
loop_
_entity_poly.entity_id
_entity_poly.type
_entity_poly.pdbx_seq_one_letter_code
_entity_poly.pdbx_strand_id
1 'polypeptide(L)'
;DVVVVLATVSMYFFLAARCILALGEAGNFPAAIKVTAEYFPKKDRAYATSIFNAGASIGALVAPISIPLLAKAWGWEMAFIVIGALGFVWMGLWVFMYTTPDKSKHVNKAELEYIEQDKNEKDVVIVEEEHEKKIGFMQCFTFKQTWAFIVGKFMTDGVWWFFLFWTPSYLNTQFGIKTSDPLGMGLIFTLYAITMLSIYGGKLPTIFINRSGMNPY
;
A
#
# COMPACT_ATOMS: atom_id res chain seq x y z
N ASP A 1 18.24 -39.13 6.83
CA ASP A 1 16.80 -39.07 7.19
C ASP A 1 16.50 -38.02 8.27
N VAL A 2 17.32 -37.91 9.37
CA VAL A 2 17.13 -36.89 10.41
C VAL A 2 17.23 -35.47 9.85
N VAL A 3 18.17 -35.22 8.92
CA VAL A 3 18.35 -33.91 8.27
C VAL A 3 17.11 -33.51 7.46
N VAL A 4 16.51 -34.47 6.76
CA VAL A 4 15.26 -34.23 5.97
C VAL A 4 14.10 -33.89 6.90
N VAL A 5 13.96 -34.60 8.03
CA VAL A 5 12.90 -34.32 9.02
C VAL A 5 13.09 -32.93 9.65
N LEU A 6 14.32 -32.58 10.04
CA LEU A 6 14.62 -31.26 10.61
C LEU A 6 14.37 -30.13 9.59
N ALA A 7 14.76 -30.33 8.33
CA ALA A 7 14.50 -29.37 7.26
C ALA A 7 12.99 -29.19 7.01
N THR A 8 12.20 -30.28 7.03
CA THR A 8 10.75 -30.24 6.87
C THR A 8 10.08 -29.51 8.03
N VAL A 9 10.48 -29.80 9.27
CA VAL A 9 9.97 -29.11 10.47
C VAL A 9 10.29 -27.62 10.41
N SER A 10 11.51 -27.25 10.06
CA SER A 10 11.92 -25.85 9.88
C SER A 10 11.10 -25.14 8.81
N MET A 11 10.80 -25.80 7.70
CA MET A 11 9.97 -25.27 6.62
C MET A 11 8.53 -24.98 7.08
N TYR A 12 7.93 -25.88 7.85
CA TYR A 12 6.58 -25.68 8.39
C TYR A 12 6.51 -24.52 9.39
N PHE A 13 7.51 -24.39 10.27
CA PHE A 13 7.60 -23.25 11.19
C PHE A 13 7.75 -21.92 10.42
N PHE A 14 8.59 -21.90 9.38
CA PHE A 14 8.75 -20.72 8.54
C PHE A 14 7.45 -20.37 7.79
N LEU A 15 6.75 -21.37 7.27
CA LEU A 15 5.46 -21.19 6.61
C LEU A 15 4.41 -20.63 7.59
N ALA A 16 4.32 -21.20 8.79
CA ALA A 16 3.40 -20.73 9.83
C ALA A 16 3.69 -19.26 10.21
N ALA A 17 4.96 -18.93 10.41
CA ALA A 17 5.37 -17.54 10.69
C ALA A 17 4.98 -16.58 9.54
N ARG A 18 5.11 -17.01 8.28
CA ARG A 18 4.68 -16.24 7.12
C ARG A 18 3.15 -16.08 7.05
N CYS A 19 2.39 -17.10 7.41
CA CYS A 19 0.93 -17.00 7.49
C CYS A 19 0.49 -15.99 8.56
N ILE A 20 1.11 -16.02 9.74
CA ILE A 20 0.84 -15.07 10.83
C ILE A 20 1.19 -13.64 10.38
N LEU A 21 2.34 -13.45 9.73
CA LEU A 21 2.74 -12.16 9.16
C LEU A 21 1.71 -11.65 8.16
N ALA A 22 1.27 -12.49 7.22
CA ALA A 22 0.29 -12.12 6.20
C ALA A 22 -1.06 -11.71 6.82
N LEU A 23 -1.51 -12.40 7.88
CA LEU A 23 -2.72 -12.02 8.62
C LEU A 23 -2.57 -10.67 9.30
N GLY A 24 -1.40 -10.39 9.91
CA GLY A 24 -1.11 -9.09 10.52
C GLY A 24 -1.02 -7.95 9.48
N GLU A 25 -0.49 -8.23 8.31
CA GLU A 25 -0.29 -7.25 7.23
C GLU A 25 -1.59 -6.92 6.46
N ALA A 26 -2.53 -7.86 6.41
CA ALA A 26 -3.78 -7.72 5.65
C ALA A 26 -4.61 -6.50 6.06
N GLY A 27 -4.54 -6.05 7.32
CA GLY A 27 -5.24 -4.87 7.83
C GLY A 27 -4.60 -3.53 7.47
N ASN A 28 -3.36 -3.50 7.02
CA ASN A 28 -2.60 -2.26 6.83
C ASN A 28 -3.18 -1.38 5.71
N PHE A 29 -3.45 -1.97 4.55
CA PHE A 29 -3.99 -1.21 3.41
C PHE A 29 -5.41 -0.67 3.66
N PRO A 30 -6.37 -1.44 4.18
CA PRO A 30 -7.68 -0.92 4.59
C PRO A 30 -7.59 0.20 5.63
N ALA A 31 -6.67 0.08 6.61
CA ALA A 31 -6.45 1.11 7.61
C ALA A 31 -5.94 2.41 6.97
N ALA A 32 -4.98 2.33 6.04
CA ALA A 32 -4.46 3.49 5.32
C ALA A 32 -5.55 4.19 4.49
N ILE A 33 -6.41 3.44 3.80
CA ILE A 33 -7.55 3.98 3.07
C ILE A 33 -8.55 4.67 4.02
N LYS A 34 -8.83 4.07 5.18
CA LYS A 34 -9.70 4.66 6.19
C LYS A 34 -9.16 6.01 6.68
N VAL A 35 -7.87 6.07 7.04
CA VAL A 35 -7.23 7.32 7.46
C VAL A 35 -7.26 8.37 6.36
N THR A 36 -7.01 7.98 5.11
CA THR A 36 -7.13 8.88 3.98
C THR A 36 -8.57 9.42 3.84
N ALA A 37 -9.58 8.59 4.09
CA ALA A 37 -10.97 9.02 4.04
C ALA A 37 -11.36 9.93 5.22
N GLU A 38 -10.69 9.83 6.36
CA GLU A 38 -10.92 10.66 7.54
C GLU A 38 -10.26 12.05 7.45
N TYR A 39 -9.06 12.12 6.86
CA TYR A 39 -8.25 13.34 6.81
C TYR A 39 -8.35 14.12 5.50
N PHE A 40 -8.91 13.53 4.44
CA PHE A 40 -8.99 14.19 3.14
C PHE A 40 -10.42 14.22 2.59
N PRO A 41 -10.85 15.37 2.04
CA PRO A 41 -12.11 15.46 1.32
C PRO A 41 -12.08 14.58 0.06
N LYS A 42 -13.24 14.19 -0.46
CA LYS A 42 -13.38 13.26 -1.59
C LYS A 42 -12.52 13.64 -2.79
N LYS A 43 -12.43 14.93 -3.11
CA LYS A 43 -11.67 15.45 -4.25
C LYS A 43 -10.16 15.17 -4.15
N ASP A 44 -9.60 15.07 -2.95
CA ASP A 44 -8.16 14.92 -2.72
C ASP A 44 -7.74 13.49 -2.36
N ARG A 45 -8.69 12.60 -2.08
CA ARG A 45 -8.43 11.21 -1.69
C ARG A 45 -7.59 10.44 -2.69
N ALA A 46 -7.85 10.63 -4.00
CA ALA A 46 -7.11 9.96 -5.05
C ALA A 46 -5.62 10.37 -5.02
N TYR A 47 -5.35 11.65 -4.80
CA TYR A 47 -3.99 12.16 -4.70
C TYR A 47 -3.30 11.67 -3.41
N ALA A 48 -3.96 11.75 -2.27
CA ALA A 48 -3.45 11.24 -1.00
C ALA A 48 -3.13 9.74 -1.08
N THR A 49 -4.02 8.96 -1.70
CA THR A 49 -3.82 7.52 -1.95
C THR A 49 -2.60 7.26 -2.84
N SER A 50 -2.36 8.07 -3.86
CA SER A 50 -1.18 7.93 -4.73
C SER A 50 0.12 8.22 -4.00
N ILE A 51 0.12 9.15 -3.04
CA ILE A 51 1.29 9.46 -2.21
C ILE A 51 1.65 8.28 -1.30
N PHE A 52 0.68 7.71 -0.58
CA PHE A 52 1.02 6.59 0.28
C PHE A 52 1.40 5.33 -0.52
N ASN A 53 0.81 5.10 -1.69
CA ASN A 53 1.23 4.03 -2.60
C ASN A 53 2.67 4.19 -3.09
N ALA A 54 3.14 5.43 -3.27
CA ALA A 54 4.54 5.69 -3.60
C ALA A 54 5.49 5.24 -2.48
N GLY A 55 5.04 5.18 -1.23
CA GLY A 55 5.79 4.60 -0.11
C GLY A 55 6.17 3.13 -0.35
N ALA A 56 5.28 2.34 -0.95
CA ALA A 56 5.59 0.97 -1.35
C ALA A 56 6.70 0.90 -2.40
N SER A 57 6.71 1.83 -3.37
CA SER A 57 7.78 1.94 -4.36
C SER A 57 9.12 2.32 -3.73
N ILE A 58 9.12 3.22 -2.74
CA ILE A 58 10.34 3.55 -1.95
C ILE A 58 10.85 2.31 -1.23
N GLY A 59 9.97 1.54 -0.59
CA GLY A 59 10.33 0.27 0.04
C GLY A 59 10.96 -0.71 -0.96
N ALA A 60 10.38 -0.84 -2.15
CA ALA A 60 10.91 -1.68 -3.22
C ALA A 60 12.27 -1.22 -3.75
N LEU A 61 12.59 0.08 -3.68
CA LEU A 61 13.91 0.62 -4.00
C LEU A 61 14.95 0.33 -2.91
N VAL A 62 14.56 0.53 -1.65
CA VAL A 62 15.49 0.47 -0.50
C VAL A 62 15.79 -0.99 -0.13
N ALA A 63 14.80 -1.89 -0.18
CA ALA A 63 14.95 -3.26 0.29
C ALA A 63 16.05 -4.06 -0.46
N PRO A 64 16.16 -4.04 -1.81
CA PRO A 64 17.20 -4.78 -2.53
C PRO A 64 18.61 -4.31 -2.23
N ILE A 65 18.78 -3.10 -1.72
CA ILE A 65 20.08 -2.54 -1.33
C ILE A 65 20.37 -2.83 0.14
N SER A 66 19.43 -2.53 1.02
CA SER A 66 19.63 -2.61 2.47
C SER A 66 19.68 -4.05 2.98
N ILE A 67 18.80 -4.92 2.49
CA ILE A 67 18.71 -6.31 2.99
C ILE A 67 19.98 -7.11 2.72
N PRO A 68 20.56 -7.13 1.50
CA PRO A 68 21.82 -7.82 1.25
C PRO A 68 23.01 -7.25 2.04
N LEU A 69 23.05 -5.93 2.26
CA LEU A 69 24.08 -5.30 3.08
C LEU A 69 23.99 -5.72 4.54
N LEU A 70 22.78 -5.74 5.11
CA LEU A 70 22.53 -6.23 6.47
C LEU A 70 22.88 -7.72 6.59
N ALA A 71 22.44 -8.53 5.63
CA ALA A 71 22.71 -9.96 5.63
C ALA A 71 24.21 -10.27 5.51
N LYS A 72 24.97 -9.49 4.74
CA LYS A 72 26.42 -9.63 4.61
C LYS A 72 27.16 -9.20 5.87
N ALA A 73 26.67 -8.15 6.57
CA ALA A 73 27.33 -7.62 7.76
C ALA A 73 27.04 -8.45 9.02
N TRP A 74 25.80 -8.91 9.21
CA TRP A 74 25.35 -9.50 10.49
C TRP A 74 24.61 -10.83 10.32
N GLY A 75 24.53 -11.37 9.13
CA GLY A 75 23.77 -12.59 8.82
C GLY A 75 22.31 -12.30 8.41
N TRP A 76 21.72 -13.26 7.72
CA TRP A 76 20.36 -13.12 7.20
C TRP A 76 19.29 -13.01 8.28
N GLU A 77 19.50 -13.63 9.43
CA GLU A 77 18.59 -13.58 10.58
C GLU A 77 18.47 -12.17 11.15
N MET A 78 19.59 -11.46 11.23
CA MET A 78 19.62 -10.06 11.72
C MET A 78 18.88 -9.11 10.78
N ALA A 79 18.84 -9.39 9.48
CA ALA A 79 18.04 -8.58 8.55
C ALA A 79 16.56 -8.65 8.91
N PHE A 80 16.03 -9.82 9.27
CA PHE A 80 14.63 -9.95 9.73
C PHE A 80 14.39 -9.25 11.07
N ILE A 81 15.33 -9.37 12.00
CA ILE A 81 15.21 -8.75 13.33
C ILE A 81 15.20 -7.21 13.20
N VAL A 82 16.11 -6.66 12.43
CA VAL A 82 16.22 -5.20 12.25
C VAL A 82 14.96 -4.63 11.57
N ILE A 83 14.50 -5.27 10.49
CA ILE A 83 13.29 -4.81 9.78
C ILE A 83 12.05 -4.98 10.65
N GLY A 84 11.94 -6.09 11.39
CA GLY A 84 10.87 -6.30 12.35
C GLY A 84 10.87 -5.26 13.47
N ALA A 85 12.03 -4.93 14.02
CA ALA A 85 12.20 -3.89 15.05
C ALA A 85 11.75 -2.50 14.53
N LEU A 86 12.10 -2.14 13.30
CA LEU A 86 11.60 -0.91 12.65
C LEU A 86 10.08 -0.88 12.56
N GLY A 87 9.44 -2.03 12.29
CA GLY A 87 7.98 -2.17 12.29
C GLY A 87 7.38 -1.88 13.68
N PHE A 88 7.99 -2.37 14.75
CA PHE A 88 7.55 -2.06 16.12
C PHE A 88 7.73 -0.59 16.48
N VAL A 89 8.83 0.03 16.09
CA VAL A 89 9.05 1.48 16.25
C VAL A 89 7.95 2.25 15.52
N TRP A 90 7.65 1.88 14.27
CA TRP A 90 6.58 2.51 13.51
C TRP A 90 5.21 2.35 14.19
N MET A 91 4.89 1.16 14.67
CA MET A 91 3.65 0.91 15.40
C MET A 91 3.54 1.77 16.66
N GLY A 92 4.64 1.91 17.41
CA GLY A 92 4.71 2.81 18.57
C GLY A 92 4.42 4.26 18.16
N LEU A 93 5.09 4.78 17.16
CA LEU A 93 4.87 6.13 16.64
C LEU A 93 3.41 6.31 16.19
N TRP A 94 2.84 5.32 15.51
CA TRP A 94 1.44 5.37 15.08
C TRP A 94 0.47 5.51 16.24
N VAL A 95 0.60 4.68 17.28
CA VAL A 95 -0.28 4.71 18.46
C VAL A 95 -0.22 6.06 19.19
N PHE A 96 0.96 6.70 19.24
CA PHE A 96 1.12 7.99 19.91
C PHE A 96 0.68 9.19 19.04
N MET A 97 0.83 9.10 17.72
CA MET A 97 0.58 10.23 16.81
C MET A 97 -0.81 10.21 16.19
N TYR A 98 -1.41 9.02 16.02
CA TYR A 98 -2.71 8.93 15.37
C TYR A 98 -3.83 9.35 16.31
N THR A 99 -4.60 10.35 15.89
CA THR A 99 -5.85 10.79 16.50
C THR A 99 -6.82 11.12 15.37
N THR A 100 -8.12 11.03 15.61
CA THR A 100 -9.11 11.50 14.63
C THR A 100 -9.03 13.01 14.44
N PRO A 101 -9.35 13.57 13.26
CA PRO A 101 -9.26 15.01 12.99
C PRO A 101 -9.98 15.86 14.03
N ASP A 102 -11.17 15.44 14.48
CA ASP A 102 -12.00 16.15 15.45
C ASP A 102 -11.34 16.29 16.83
N LYS A 103 -10.43 15.36 17.18
CA LYS A 103 -9.72 15.31 18.47
C LYS A 103 -8.28 15.76 18.38
N SER A 104 -7.79 16.02 17.18
CA SER A 104 -6.40 16.39 16.94
C SER A 104 -6.15 17.83 17.39
N LYS A 105 -5.13 18.00 18.24
CA LYS A 105 -4.67 19.34 18.67
C LYS A 105 -3.92 20.08 17.56
N HIS A 106 -3.54 19.39 16.50
CA HIS A 106 -2.73 19.93 15.39
C HIS A 106 -3.59 20.46 14.23
N VAL A 107 -4.86 20.07 14.17
CA VAL A 107 -5.81 20.49 13.13
C VAL A 107 -6.45 21.80 13.58
N ASN A 108 -6.32 22.85 12.77
CA ASN A 108 -6.99 24.12 13.05
C ASN A 108 -8.45 24.12 12.53
N LYS A 109 -9.26 25.13 12.94
CA LYS A 109 -10.67 25.18 12.57
C LYS A 109 -10.91 25.25 11.05
N ALA A 110 -10.10 26.01 10.32
CA ALA A 110 -10.23 26.14 8.89
C ALA A 110 -9.85 24.84 8.15
N GLU A 111 -8.87 24.11 8.68
CA GLU A 111 -8.48 22.80 8.18
C GLU A 111 -9.54 21.74 8.45
N LEU A 112 -10.16 21.77 9.64
CA LEU A 112 -11.27 20.89 9.97
C LEU A 112 -12.48 21.13 9.06
N GLU A 113 -12.84 22.40 8.82
CA GLU A 113 -13.90 22.77 7.88
C GLU A 113 -13.61 22.30 6.45
N TYR A 114 -12.35 22.39 6.01
CA TYR A 114 -11.93 21.85 4.73
C TYR A 114 -12.04 20.32 4.64
N ILE A 115 -11.66 19.62 5.69
CA ILE A 115 -11.79 18.14 5.74
C ILE A 115 -13.26 17.73 5.73
N GLU A 116 -14.12 18.49 6.42
CA GLU A 116 -15.53 18.20 6.59
C GLU A 116 -16.45 18.76 5.48
N GLN A 117 -15.89 19.48 4.50
CA GLN A 117 -16.69 20.10 3.43
C GLN A 117 -17.68 19.13 2.75
N ASP A 118 -17.29 17.85 2.61
CA ASP A 118 -18.16 16.82 2.01
C ASP A 118 -19.23 16.28 2.98
N LYS A 119 -19.09 16.52 4.29
CA LYS A 119 -20.10 16.14 5.28
C LYS A 119 -21.24 17.15 5.28
N ASN A 120 -20.91 18.43 5.13
CA ASN A 120 -21.89 19.51 5.11
C ASN A 120 -22.79 19.48 3.86
N GLU A 121 -22.32 18.94 2.73
CA GLU A 121 -23.16 18.70 1.55
C GLU A 121 -24.25 17.64 1.78
N LYS A 122 -24.06 16.72 2.74
CA LYS A 122 -25.08 15.72 3.10
C LYS A 122 -26.17 16.28 4.02
N ASP A 123 -25.88 17.31 4.81
CA ASP A 123 -26.83 17.90 5.76
C ASP A 123 -27.88 18.80 5.07
N VAL A 124 -27.69 19.13 3.78
CA VAL A 124 -28.68 19.88 2.97
C VAL A 124 -29.71 18.97 2.32
N VAL A 125 -29.45 17.67 2.23
CA VAL A 125 -30.41 16.66 1.75
C VAL A 125 -30.96 15.89 2.94
N ILE A 126 -31.95 16.55 3.60
CA ILE A 126 -33.03 15.97 4.40
C ILE A 126 -32.71 14.65 5.11
N VAL A 127 -32.51 14.80 6.43
CA VAL A 127 -32.90 13.90 7.48
C VAL A 127 -34.10 13.00 7.09
N GLU A 128 -33.82 11.90 6.42
CA GLU A 128 -34.51 10.67 6.67
C GLU A 128 -33.45 9.72 7.20
N GLU A 129 -33.62 9.32 8.45
CA GLU A 129 -32.90 8.23 9.10
C GLU A 129 -33.16 6.93 8.30
N GLU A 130 -32.63 6.85 7.10
CA GLU A 130 -32.36 5.55 6.52
C GLU A 130 -31.17 4.99 7.31
N HIS A 131 -31.48 4.11 8.24
CA HIS A 131 -30.54 3.13 8.75
C HIS A 131 -29.63 2.73 7.58
N GLU A 132 -28.33 3.09 7.67
CA GLU A 132 -27.34 2.62 6.69
C GLU A 132 -27.48 1.10 6.62
N LYS A 133 -28.23 0.62 5.66
CA LYS A 133 -28.41 -0.82 5.39
C LYS A 133 -27.01 -1.33 5.13
N LYS A 134 -26.44 -2.04 6.09
CA LYS A 134 -25.14 -2.69 5.91
C LYS A 134 -25.22 -3.56 4.69
N ILE A 135 -24.61 -3.14 3.61
CA ILE A 135 -24.56 -3.88 2.35
C ILE A 135 -23.83 -5.19 2.63
N GLY A 136 -24.51 -6.31 2.44
CA GLY A 136 -23.90 -7.63 2.58
C GLY A 136 -22.77 -7.82 1.56
N PHE A 137 -21.71 -8.54 1.93
CA PHE A 137 -20.56 -8.79 1.06
C PHE A 137 -20.94 -9.29 -0.34
N MET A 138 -21.89 -10.23 -0.42
CA MET A 138 -22.37 -10.75 -1.71
C MET A 138 -23.14 -9.71 -2.53
N GLN A 139 -23.77 -8.75 -1.89
CA GLN A 139 -24.48 -7.67 -2.56
C GLN A 139 -23.54 -6.67 -3.24
N CYS A 140 -22.26 -6.59 -2.81
CA CYS A 140 -21.24 -5.77 -3.48
C CYS A 140 -21.03 -6.21 -4.93
N PHE A 141 -21.18 -7.50 -5.25
CA PHE A 141 -21.01 -8.03 -6.61
C PHE A 141 -22.14 -7.67 -7.57
N THR A 142 -23.24 -7.07 -7.11
CA THR A 142 -24.31 -6.58 -7.98
C THR A 142 -23.96 -5.22 -8.63
N PHE A 143 -22.99 -4.50 -8.08
CA PHE A 143 -22.61 -3.19 -8.59
C PHE A 143 -21.58 -3.28 -9.74
N LYS A 144 -21.83 -2.58 -10.84
CA LYS A 144 -20.92 -2.52 -12.00
C LYS A 144 -19.54 -1.95 -11.63
N GLN A 145 -19.51 -1.00 -10.71
CA GLN A 145 -18.28 -0.38 -10.21
C GLN A 145 -17.36 -1.40 -9.52
N THR A 146 -17.93 -2.35 -8.78
CA THR A 146 -17.17 -3.43 -8.15
C THR A 146 -16.46 -4.29 -9.19
N TRP A 147 -17.14 -4.65 -10.26
CA TRP A 147 -16.53 -5.44 -11.34
C TRP A 147 -15.47 -4.65 -12.11
N ALA A 148 -15.71 -3.37 -12.38
CA ALA A 148 -14.71 -2.51 -13.00
C ALA A 148 -13.42 -2.44 -12.14
N PHE A 149 -13.57 -2.30 -10.82
CA PHE A 149 -12.45 -2.32 -9.88
C PHE A 149 -11.74 -3.68 -9.87
N ILE A 150 -12.47 -4.78 -9.77
CA ILE A 150 -11.90 -6.13 -9.75
C ILE A 150 -11.07 -6.39 -11.01
N VAL A 151 -11.63 -6.12 -12.20
CA VAL A 151 -10.93 -6.34 -13.47
C VAL A 151 -9.71 -5.43 -13.60
N GLY A 152 -9.85 -4.15 -13.27
CA GLY A 152 -8.74 -3.19 -13.29
C GLY A 152 -7.61 -3.62 -12.36
N LYS A 153 -7.95 -4.01 -11.13
CA LYS A 153 -6.99 -4.44 -10.13
C LYS A 153 -6.30 -5.75 -10.53
N PHE A 154 -7.06 -6.73 -11.02
CA PHE A 154 -6.53 -7.98 -11.51
C PHE A 154 -5.49 -7.78 -12.62
N MET A 155 -5.76 -6.91 -13.58
CA MET A 155 -4.85 -6.61 -14.68
C MET A 155 -3.59 -5.88 -14.21
N THR A 156 -3.73 -4.87 -13.36
CA THR A 156 -2.60 -4.06 -12.90
C THR A 156 -1.71 -4.79 -11.91
N ASP A 157 -2.29 -5.55 -10.97
CA ASP A 157 -1.52 -6.26 -9.96
C ASP A 157 -0.69 -7.40 -10.58
N GLY A 158 -1.22 -8.10 -11.58
CA GLY A 158 -0.48 -9.13 -12.31
C GLY A 158 0.81 -8.59 -12.92
N VAL A 159 0.74 -7.41 -13.54
CA VAL A 159 1.92 -6.73 -14.12
C VAL A 159 2.89 -6.28 -13.01
N TRP A 160 2.39 -5.69 -11.94
CA TRP A 160 3.20 -5.23 -10.82
C TRP A 160 4.00 -6.38 -10.17
N TRP A 161 3.31 -7.48 -9.84
CA TRP A 161 3.93 -8.65 -9.22
C TRP A 161 4.94 -9.32 -10.15
N PHE A 162 4.64 -9.36 -11.47
CA PHE A 162 5.59 -9.85 -12.46
C PHE A 162 6.90 -9.05 -12.41
N PHE A 163 6.84 -7.74 -12.51
CA PHE A 163 8.04 -6.91 -12.46
C PHE A 163 8.76 -7.01 -11.10
N LEU A 164 8.02 -7.09 -9.99
CA LEU A 164 8.62 -7.16 -8.66
C LEU A 164 9.44 -8.46 -8.46
N PHE A 165 8.90 -9.60 -8.84
CA PHE A 165 9.51 -10.89 -8.54
C PHE A 165 10.36 -11.46 -9.68
N TRP A 166 9.98 -11.23 -10.92
CA TRP A 166 10.62 -11.88 -12.06
C TRP A 166 11.71 -11.05 -12.73
N THR A 167 11.72 -9.73 -12.57
CA THR A 167 12.74 -8.88 -13.19
C THR A 167 14.17 -9.27 -12.78
N PRO A 168 14.48 -9.52 -11.49
CA PRO A 168 15.83 -9.95 -11.11
C PRO A 168 16.24 -11.28 -11.75
N SER A 169 15.33 -12.25 -11.78
CA SER A 169 15.56 -13.55 -12.41
C SER A 169 15.72 -13.42 -13.92
N TYR A 170 14.90 -12.61 -14.57
CA TYR A 170 14.96 -12.33 -15.99
C TYR A 170 16.29 -11.70 -16.40
N LEU A 171 16.75 -10.68 -15.68
CA LEU A 171 18.04 -10.03 -15.92
C LEU A 171 19.20 -11.01 -15.79
N ASN A 172 19.16 -11.89 -14.79
CA ASN A 172 20.20 -12.89 -14.61
C ASN A 172 20.19 -13.96 -15.71
N THR A 173 19.01 -14.47 -16.07
CA THR A 173 18.88 -15.57 -17.04
C THR A 173 19.16 -15.13 -18.48
N GLN A 174 18.68 -13.95 -18.88
CA GLN A 174 18.78 -13.47 -20.27
C GLN A 174 20.06 -12.69 -20.53
N PHE A 175 20.54 -11.92 -19.56
CA PHE A 175 21.67 -11.01 -19.74
C PHE A 175 22.88 -11.35 -18.87
N GLY A 176 22.79 -12.36 -18.00
CA GLY A 176 23.85 -12.73 -17.06
C GLY A 176 24.12 -11.67 -15.96
N ILE A 177 23.22 -10.67 -15.83
CA ILE A 177 23.38 -9.58 -14.89
C ILE A 177 22.84 -10.00 -13.54
N LYS A 178 23.70 -10.11 -12.55
CA LYS A 178 23.29 -10.44 -11.17
C LYS A 178 22.77 -9.19 -10.47
N THR A 179 21.78 -9.38 -9.61
CA THR A 179 21.22 -8.30 -8.79
C THR A 179 22.25 -7.65 -7.86
N SER A 180 23.32 -8.38 -7.51
CA SER A 180 24.43 -7.89 -6.71
C SER A 180 25.42 -7.01 -7.49
N ASP A 181 25.35 -7.01 -8.82
CA ASP A 181 26.25 -6.22 -9.65
C ASP A 181 25.77 -4.76 -9.71
N PRO A 182 26.69 -3.77 -9.80
CA PRO A 182 26.32 -2.37 -9.87
C PRO A 182 25.34 -2.03 -10.99
N LEU A 183 25.48 -2.70 -12.13
CA LEU A 183 24.59 -2.54 -13.29
C LEU A 183 23.19 -3.13 -13.00
N GLY A 184 23.11 -4.30 -12.37
CA GLY A 184 21.85 -4.91 -11.97
C GLY A 184 21.10 -4.07 -10.95
N MET A 185 21.81 -3.57 -9.92
CA MET A 185 21.23 -2.63 -8.94
C MET A 185 20.73 -1.36 -9.62
N GLY A 186 21.50 -0.77 -10.54
CA GLY A 186 21.13 0.44 -11.26
C GLY A 186 19.88 0.24 -12.14
N LEU A 187 19.76 -0.88 -12.84
CA LEU A 187 18.57 -1.19 -13.63
C LEU A 187 17.31 -1.37 -12.78
N ILE A 188 17.41 -2.11 -11.67
CA ILE A 188 16.31 -2.32 -10.75
C ILE A 188 15.92 -0.99 -10.09
N PHE A 189 16.91 -0.20 -9.66
CA PHE A 189 16.67 1.14 -9.11
C PHE A 189 15.93 2.03 -10.12
N THR A 190 16.39 2.08 -11.37
CA THR A 190 15.77 2.89 -12.42
C THR A 190 14.33 2.46 -12.68
N LEU A 191 14.07 1.15 -12.74
CA LEU A 191 12.73 0.61 -12.93
C LEU A 191 11.78 1.11 -11.84
N TYR A 192 12.16 0.95 -10.57
CA TYR A 192 11.31 1.39 -9.46
C TYR A 192 11.25 2.91 -9.31
N ALA A 193 12.32 3.63 -9.65
CA ALA A 193 12.28 5.10 -9.66
C ALA A 193 11.26 5.64 -10.68
N ILE A 194 11.16 5.01 -11.86
CA ILE A 194 10.15 5.35 -12.86
C ILE A 194 8.73 5.10 -12.31
N THR A 195 8.52 4.04 -11.53
CA THR A 195 7.19 3.77 -10.96
C THR A 195 6.73 4.86 -9.99
N MET A 196 7.64 5.64 -9.38
CA MET A 196 7.27 6.77 -8.52
C MET A 196 6.55 7.88 -9.30
N LEU A 197 6.70 7.95 -10.62
CA LEU A 197 5.92 8.86 -11.46
C LEU A 197 4.41 8.57 -11.42
N SER A 198 4.00 7.40 -10.90
CA SER A 198 2.60 7.05 -10.66
C SER A 198 1.86 8.04 -9.75
N ILE A 199 2.59 8.80 -8.90
CA ILE A 199 2.02 9.89 -8.10
C ILE A 199 1.29 10.91 -8.99
N TYR A 200 1.86 11.22 -10.16
CA TYR A 200 1.21 12.11 -11.11
C TYR A 200 -0.04 11.48 -11.73
N GLY A 201 -0.08 10.14 -11.86
CA GLY A 201 -1.26 9.39 -12.28
C GLY A 201 -2.45 9.58 -11.34
N GLY A 202 -2.21 9.76 -10.03
CA GLY A 202 -3.26 10.06 -9.05
C GLY A 202 -3.95 11.41 -9.24
N LYS A 203 -3.34 12.35 -9.97
CA LYS A 203 -3.94 13.64 -10.34
C LYS A 203 -4.79 13.58 -11.61
N LEU A 204 -4.61 12.57 -12.46
CA LEU A 204 -5.31 12.47 -13.75
C LEU A 204 -6.84 12.44 -13.59
N PRO A 205 -7.43 11.63 -12.68
CA PRO A 205 -8.88 11.64 -12.48
C PRO A 205 -9.41 13.05 -12.14
N THR A 206 -8.73 13.77 -11.24
CA THR A 206 -9.12 15.12 -10.84
C THR A 206 -9.06 16.10 -12.02
N ILE A 207 -8.02 15.99 -12.86
CA ILE A 207 -7.88 16.82 -14.06
C ILE A 207 -9.01 16.53 -15.08
N PHE A 208 -9.33 15.25 -15.29
CA PHE A 208 -10.41 14.85 -16.20
C PHE A 208 -11.78 15.31 -15.70
N ILE A 209 -12.08 15.14 -14.42
CA ILE A 209 -13.34 15.59 -13.80
C ILE A 209 -13.49 17.11 -13.96
N ASN A 210 -12.45 17.87 -13.63
CA ASN A 210 -12.48 19.31 -13.72
C ASN A 210 -12.62 19.84 -15.16
N ARG A 211 -12.08 19.11 -16.17
CA ARG A 211 -12.17 19.51 -17.57
C ARG A 211 -13.45 19.08 -18.26
N SER A 212 -13.96 17.91 -17.94
CA SER A 212 -15.12 17.32 -18.62
C SER A 212 -16.44 17.58 -17.92
N GLY A 213 -16.43 18.07 -16.67
CA GLY A 213 -17.63 18.25 -15.87
C GLY A 213 -18.36 16.94 -15.57
N MET A 214 -17.69 15.77 -15.79
CA MET A 214 -18.30 14.47 -15.54
C MET A 214 -18.47 14.26 -14.04
N ASN A 215 -19.61 13.67 -13.67
CA ASN A 215 -19.83 13.25 -12.30
C ASN A 215 -18.82 12.14 -11.95
N PRO A 216 -18.08 12.24 -10.83
CA PRO A 216 -17.12 11.22 -10.41
C PRO A 216 -17.73 9.88 -10.00
N TYR A 217 -19.07 9.78 -9.98
CA TYR A 217 -19.84 8.59 -9.58
C TYR A 217 -20.71 8.05 -10.69
#